data_194dc0125cd3dcb430962f8877c39411
#
_entry.id   194dc0125cd3dcb430962f8877c39411
#
_cell.length_a   1.000
_cell.length_b   1.000
_cell.length_c   1.000
_cell.angle_alpha   90.00
_cell.angle_beta   90.00
_cell.angle_gamma   90.00
#
_symmetry.space_group_name_H-M   'P 1'
#
loop_
_entity.id
_entity.type
_entity.pdbx_description
1 polymer ?
#
loop_
_entity_poly.entity_id
_entity_poly.type
_entity_poly.pdbx_seq_one_letter_code
_entity_poly.pdbx_strand_id
1 'polypeptide(L)'
;MLIDCAQGLEAPDYPNPEIKHVLERTLGVPIFQEQVIELAMVAAGFSGGEADQLRRAMAAWKKRGGLESFRDKLVNGMKIRGHDEEFAERVFNQIKGFGEYGFPESHAASFALLVYVSAWLKCHRTLEFYCGLLNSLPMGFYSLSQIVQDAKRHDVVVLPVDAMISDWDHSIELLDENEHSKYGLRLGLRIVKGLQKNSADKITSSRDSLITSIFELNLEAKLNEEQLGTLARAGALNSFSENRHQAYWEIKALGSATPIEISSKASAKQDSTNLPPPSRIKNMVNDYQYTGLSLKDHPMRVLKTYHPFTGITLASQLSNCRHGQFIKIAGAITGRQRPSTANGVLFITLEDETGNINVVIWKSVLSSFRSEVLQSQLVSIKGTVEREDLVIHVVAGHIETLDHIFSAAQNIGPIDDNKRGTINSRDFH
;
A
#
# COMPACT_ATOMS: atom_id res chain seq x y z
N MET A 1 19.55 22.58 17.57
CA MET A 1 19.34 23.91 16.97
C MET A 1 17.90 24.15 16.53
N LEU A 2 17.38 23.64 15.38
CA LEU A 2 15.99 23.94 14.95
C LEU A 2 14.94 23.52 15.99
N ILE A 3 15.04 22.31 16.51
CA ILE A 3 14.12 21.79 17.54
C ILE A 3 14.24 22.60 18.83
N ASP A 4 15.46 22.90 19.23
CA ASP A 4 15.73 23.67 20.46
C ASP A 4 15.22 25.10 20.35
N CYS A 5 15.42 25.73 19.18
CA CYS A 5 14.82 27.03 18.88
C CYS A 5 13.29 26.99 18.86
N ALA A 6 12.68 25.94 18.28
CA ALA A 6 11.23 25.77 18.24
C ALA A 6 10.62 25.52 19.64
N GLN A 7 11.40 24.91 20.54
CA GLN A 7 11.02 24.70 21.94
C GLN A 7 11.35 25.88 22.86
N GLY A 8 11.98 26.94 22.31
CA GLY A 8 12.39 28.12 23.09
C GLY A 8 13.60 27.88 24.01
N LEU A 9 14.32 26.78 23.81
CA LEU A 9 15.53 26.44 24.58
C LEU A 9 16.76 27.18 24.10
N GLU A 10 16.76 27.65 22.85
CA GLU A 10 17.83 28.41 22.22
C GLU A 10 17.22 29.56 21.41
N ALA A 11 17.86 30.72 21.41
CA ALA A 11 17.44 31.85 20.57
C ALA A 11 18.03 31.69 19.16
N PRO A 12 17.25 31.94 18.08
CA PRO A 12 17.80 31.93 16.73
C PRO A 12 18.83 33.04 16.55
N ASP A 13 19.98 32.69 15.97
CA ASP A 13 21.05 33.64 15.67
C ASP A 13 20.99 34.12 14.21
N TYR A 14 21.00 35.45 14.01
CA TYR A 14 20.93 36.08 12.68
C TYR A 14 22.06 37.09 12.57
N PRO A 15 23.08 36.86 11.72
CA PRO A 15 24.24 37.76 11.58
C PRO A 15 23.88 39.20 11.16
N ASN A 16 22.83 39.35 10.35
CA ASN A 16 22.33 40.64 9.91
C ASN A 16 20.80 40.59 9.57
N PRO A 17 20.16 41.77 9.38
CA PRO A 17 18.75 41.86 9.05
C PRO A 17 18.33 41.17 7.74
N GLU A 18 19.22 41.19 6.73
CA GLU A 18 18.95 40.60 5.42
C GLU A 18 18.86 39.08 5.51
N ILE A 19 19.81 38.43 6.22
CA ILE A 19 19.81 37.00 6.49
C ILE A 19 18.63 36.63 7.40
N LYS A 20 18.29 37.49 8.37
CA LYS A 20 17.09 37.29 9.19
C LYS A 20 15.85 37.22 8.34
N HIS A 21 15.68 38.10 7.38
CA HIS A 21 14.50 38.09 6.49
C HIS A 21 14.33 36.76 5.75
N VAL A 22 15.44 36.17 5.27
CA VAL A 22 15.42 34.86 4.59
C VAL A 22 15.12 33.70 5.52
N LEU A 23 15.66 33.72 6.75
CA LEU A 23 15.67 32.55 7.64
C LEU A 23 14.73 32.65 8.85
N GLU A 24 14.07 33.79 9.10
CA GLU A 24 13.24 33.97 10.32
C GLU A 24 12.08 32.96 10.41
N ARG A 25 11.48 32.60 9.26
CA ARG A 25 10.39 31.60 9.20
C ARG A 25 10.84 30.20 9.60
N THR A 26 12.13 29.91 9.51
CA THR A 26 12.74 28.63 9.82
C THR A 26 13.75 28.71 10.95
N LEU A 27 13.60 29.72 11.82
CA LEU A 27 14.37 29.91 13.05
C LEU A 27 15.90 29.87 12.83
N GLY A 28 16.38 30.50 11.76
CA GLY A 28 17.79 30.61 11.45
C GLY A 28 18.39 29.43 10.68
N VAL A 29 17.61 28.42 10.33
CA VAL A 29 18.08 27.23 9.60
C VAL A 29 17.46 27.20 8.20
N PRO A 30 18.26 27.14 7.11
CA PRO A 30 17.69 26.93 5.77
C PRO A 30 17.08 25.54 5.69
N ILE A 31 15.79 25.43 5.38
CA ILE A 31 15.04 24.18 5.22
C ILE A 31 14.58 24.01 3.77
N PHE A 32 14.36 25.10 3.05
CA PHE A 32 13.84 25.10 1.70
C PHE A 32 14.91 25.43 0.66
N GLN A 33 14.80 24.85 -0.53
CA GLN A 33 15.71 25.14 -1.64
C GLN A 33 15.70 26.63 -2.00
N GLU A 34 14.52 27.25 -1.94
CA GLU A 34 14.31 28.66 -2.20
C GLU A 34 15.11 29.54 -1.22
N GLN A 35 15.16 29.18 0.07
CA GLN A 35 15.96 29.88 1.06
C GLN A 35 17.46 29.78 0.78
N VAL A 36 17.94 28.64 0.29
CA VAL A 36 19.34 28.48 -0.10
C VAL A 36 19.70 29.36 -1.28
N ILE A 37 18.79 29.46 -2.29
CA ILE A 37 18.97 30.34 -3.44
C ILE A 37 19.02 31.78 -2.97
N GLU A 38 18.06 32.22 -2.17
CA GLU A 38 17.97 33.59 -1.66
C GLU A 38 19.16 33.95 -0.77
N LEU A 39 19.56 33.01 0.10
CA LEU A 39 20.74 33.16 0.95
C LEU A 39 22.01 33.34 0.13
N ALA A 40 22.24 32.56 -0.93
CA ALA A 40 23.36 32.71 -1.83
C ALA A 40 23.37 34.09 -2.55
N MET A 41 22.21 34.60 -2.91
CA MET A 41 22.07 35.92 -3.55
C MET A 41 22.32 37.05 -2.56
N VAL A 42 21.71 37.00 -1.38
CA VAL A 42 21.75 38.06 -0.36
C VAL A 42 23.08 38.06 0.33
N ALA A 43 23.57 36.94 0.84
CA ALA A 43 24.77 36.85 1.65
C ALA A 43 26.08 36.77 0.83
N ALA A 44 26.06 36.12 -0.34
CA ALA A 44 27.26 35.91 -1.15
C ALA A 44 27.29 36.68 -2.48
N GLY A 45 26.20 37.35 -2.86
CA GLY A 45 26.11 38.15 -4.07
C GLY A 45 26.01 37.37 -5.36
N PHE A 46 25.47 36.19 -5.32
CA PHE A 46 25.18 35.40 -6.53
C PHE A 46 24.10 36.09 -7.37
N SER A 47 24.28 36.06 -8.68
CA SER A 47 23.17 36.36 -9.59
C SER A 47 22.11 35.26 -9.56
N GLY A 48 20.89 35.57 -10.01
CA GLY A 48 19.83 34.57 -10.05
C GLY A 48 20.20 33.30 -10.86
N GLY A 49 20.96 33.47 -11.97
CA GLY A 49 21.47 32.36 -12.77
C GLY A 49 22.48 31.47 -12.03
N GLU A 50 23.37 32.08 -11.26
CA GLU A 50 24.36 31.37 -10.46
C GLU A 50 23.73 30.65 -9.27
N ALA A 51 22.78 31.26 -8.63
CA ALA A 51 22.01 30.64 -7.55
C ALA A 51 21.16 29.44 -8.05
N ASP A 52 20.61 29.50 -9.27
CA ASP A 52 19.95 28.34 -9.88
C ASP A 52 20.94 27.23 -10.27
N GLN A 53 22.16 27.59 -10.72
CA GLN A 53 23.21 26.59 -10.95
C GLN A 53 23.63 25.90 -9.64
N LEU A 54 23.74 26.63 -8.52
CA LEU A 54 23.99 26.07 -7.19
C LEU A 54 22.88 25.09 -6.80
N ARG A 55 21.62 25.45 -6.99
CA ARG A 55 20.45 24.57 -6.73
C ARG A 55 20.53 23.27 -7.54
N ARG A 56 20.85 23.35 -8.82
CA ARG A 56 21.02 22.18 -9.69
C ARG A 56 22.20 21.31 -9.25
N ALA A 57 23.31 21.94 -8.84
CA ALA A 57 24.48 21.25 -8.33
C ALA A 57 24.14 20.50 -7.02
N MET A 58 23.35 21.11 -6.12
CA MET A 58 22.87 20.47 -4.89
C MET A 58 22.09 19.18 -5.19
N ALA A 59 21.14 19.22 -6.14
CA ALA A 59 20.34 18.06 -6.52
C ALA A 59 21.15 16.91 -7.16
N ALA A 60 22.30 17.22 -7.76
CA ALA A 60 23.15 16.25 -8.46
C ALA A 60 24.40 15.82 -7.68
N TRP A 61 24.71 16.47 -6.58
CA TRP A 61 26.00 16.41 -5.90
C TRP A 61 26.41 14.99 -5.48
N LYS A 62 25.50 14.17 -4.92
CA LYS A 62 25.82 12.77 -4.55
C LYS A 62 26.18 11.88 -5.74
N LYS A 63 25.65 12.18 -6.92
CA LYS A 63 25.89 11.36 -8.12
C LYS A 63 27.05 11.84 -8.97
N ARG A 64 27.34 13.16 -8.99
CA ARG A 64 28.27 13.77 -9.95
C ARG A 64 29.36 14.61 -9.30
N GLY A 65 29.31 14.89 -7.99
CA GLY A 65 30.18 15.88 -7.35
C GLY A 65 29.83 17.31 -7.84
N GLY A 66 30.72 18.27 -7.58
CA GLY A 66 30.62 19.61 -8.18
C GLY A 66 30.11 20.70 -7.26
N LEU A 67 29.67 20.40 -6.04
CA LEU A 67 29.29 21.43 -5.07
C LEU A 67 30.51 22.21 -4.55
N GLU A 68 31.67 21.57 -4.44
CA GLU A 68 32.90 22.17 -3.99
C GLU A 68 33.37 23.35 -4.89
N SER A 69 33.02 23.34 -6.18
CA SER A 69 33.29 24.45 -7.09
C SER A 69 32.55 25.74 -6.72
N PHE A 70 31.45 25.64 -6.00
CA PHE A 70 30.71 26.80 -5.50
C PHE A 70 31.17 27.29 -4.14
N ARG A 71 31.95 26.48 -3.38
CA ARG A 71 32.42 26.81 -2.04
C ARG A 71 33.21 28.11 -2.03
N ASP A 72 34.27 28.17 -2.84
CA ASP A 72 35.16 29.32 -2.84
C ASP A 72 34.45 30.61 -3.24
N LYS A 73 33.53 30.50 -4.19
CA LYS A 73 32.69 31.62 -4.62
C LYS A 73 31.72 32.07 -3.53
N LEU A 74 31.08 31.14 -2.86
CA LEU A 74 30.14 31.44 -1.77
C LEU A 74 30.88 32.06 -0.58
N VAL A 75 31.94 31.41 -0.10
CA VAL A 75 32.71 31.88 1.06
C VAL A 75 33.38 33.25 0.79
N ASN A 76 34.00 33.41 -0.38
CA ASN A 76 34.60 34.69 -0.75
C ASN A 76 33.55 35.79 -0.94
N GLY A 77 32.41 35.49 -1.57
CA GLY A 77 31.32 36.43 -1.72
C GLY A 77 30.76 36.91 -0.39
N MET A 78 30.62 36.00 0.57
CA MET A 78 30.17 36.32 1.93
C MET A 78 31.21 37.18 2.69
N LYS A 79 32.51 36.85 2.57
CA LYS A 79 33.60 37.66 3.17
C LYS A 79 33.65 39.06 2.61
N ILE A 80 33.48 39.27 1.31
CA ILE A 80 33.44 40.59 0.66
C ILE A 80 32.26 41.41 1.20
N ARG A 81 31.16 40.77 1.60
CA ARG A 81 29.96 41.40 2.18
C ARG A 81 30.00 41.57 3.70
N GLY A 82 31.17 41.29 4.32
CA GLY A 82 31.42 41.56 5.74
C GLY A 82 31.00 40.42 6.70
N HIS A 83 30.73 39.25 6.17
CA HIS A 83 30.52 38.08 7.01
C HIS A 83 31.84 37.42 7.39
N ASP A 84 31.92 36.86 8.60
CA ASP A 84 33.10 36.14 9.03
C ASP A 84 33.23 34.78 8.31
N GLU A 85 34.43 34.25 8.28
CA GLU A 85 34.75 33.02 7.57
C GLU A 85 34.09 31.80 8.21
N GLU A 86 33.96 31.78 9.54
CA GLU A 86 33.35 30.68 10.27
C GLU A 86 31.85 30.56 9.94
N PHE A 87 31.15 31.70 9.89
CA PHE A 87 29.76 31.74 9.46
C PHE A 87 29.62 31.31 8.01
N ALA A 88 30.46 31.79 7.09
CA ALA A 88 30.40 31.41 5.68
C ALA A 88 30.61 29.90 5.45
N GLU A 89 31.57 29.30 6.16
CA GLU A 89 31.80 27.85 6.11
C GLU A 89 30.65 27.07 6.74
N ARG A 90 30.05 27.55 7.81
CA ARG A 90 28.85 26.93 8.43
C ARG A 90 27.68 26.92 7.46
N VAL A 91 27.43 28.03 6.77
CA VAL A 91 26.39 28.13 5.73
C VAL A 91 26.70 27.17 4.58
N PHE A 92 27.94 27.11 4.09
CA PHE A 92 28.31 26.16 3.03
C PHE A 92 28.09 24.71 3.47
N ASN A 93 28.43 24.34 4.69
CA ASN A 93 28.21 23.01 5.25
C ASN A 93 26.72 22.69 5.42
N GLN A 94 25.91 23.67 5.77
CA GLN A 94 24.47 23.52 5.77
C GLN A 94 23.94 23.26 4.34
N ILE A 95 24.37 24.04 3.36
CA ILE A 95 24.03 23.83 1.93
C ILE A 95 24.46 22.44 1.44
N LYS A 96 25.65 21.99 1.86
CA LYS A 96 26.14 20.64 1.54
C LYS A 96 25.28 19.53 2.15
N GLY A 97 24.83 19.71 3.38
CA GLY A 97 23.84 18.82 4.00
C GLY A 97 22.50 18.79 3.26
N PHE A 98 22.09 19.91 2.68
CA PHE A 98 20.91 20.03 1.83
C PHE A 98 21.00 19.24 0.50
N GLY A 99 22.20 19.01 -0.02
CA GLY A 99 22.41 18.20 -1.22
C GLY A 99 21.93 16.75 -1.07
N GLU A 100 21.61 16.33 0.14
CA GLU A 100 20.98 15.04 0.42
C GLU A 100 19.46 15.09 0.28
N TYR A 101 18.82 16.20 0.69
CA TYR A 101 17.36 16.35 0.68
C TYR A 101 16.98 17.84 0.73
N GLY A 102 17.00 18.54 -0.40
CA GLY A 102 16.46 19.89 -0.49
C GLY A 102 14.95 19.87 -0.77
N PHE A 103 14.14 20.39 0.13
CA PHE A 103 12.68 20.40 -0.01
C PHE A 103 12.22 21.71 -0.69
N PRO A 104 11.48 21.67 -1.83
CA PRO A 104 10.89 22.87 -2.41
C PRO A 104 9.75 23.40 -1.53
N GLU A 105 9.78 24.70 -1.20
CA GLU A 105 8.79 25.34 -0.34
C GLU A 105 7.38 25.28 -0.94
N SER A 106 7.25 25.59 -2.23
CA SER A 106 5.98 25.55 -2.95
C SER A 106 5.34 24.16 -2.95
N HIS A 107 6.18 23.12 -3.08
CA HIS A 107 5.76 21.74 -2.97
C HIS A 107 5.27 21.43 -1.56
N ALA A 108 6.03 21.81 -0.52
CA ALA A 108 5.65 21.60 0.88
C ALA A 108 4.32 22.28 1.22
N ALA A 109 4.14 23.53 0.81
CA ALA A 109 2.91 24.30 1.06
C ALA A 109 1.69 23.67 0.38
N SER A 110 1.85 23.25 -0.89
CA SER A 110 0.76 22.59 -1.63
C SER A 110 0.37 21.25 -0.99
N PHE A 111 1.37 20.47 -0.60
CA PHE A 111 1.10 19.17 0.05
C PHE A 111 0.56 19.33 1.47
N ALA A 112 0.94 20.37 2.23
CA ALA A 112 0.39 20.63 3.56
C ALA A 112 -1.13 20.80 3.50
N LEU A 113 -1.64 21.53 2.50
CA LEU A 113 -3.08 21.68 2.29
C LEU A 113 -3.74 20.33 1.98
N LEU A 114 -3.17 19.56 1.05
CA LEU A 114 -3.70 18.23 0.69
C LEU A 114 -3.68 17.26 1.88
N VAL A 115 -2.59 17.27 2.65
CA VAL A 115 -2.46 16.43 3.86
C VAL A 115 -3.52 16.80 4.90
N TYR A 116 -3.72 18.10 5.14
CA TYR A 116 -4.73 18.55 6.09
C TYR A 116 -6.14 18.11 5.67
N VAL A 117 -6.52 18.36 4.41
CA VAL A 117 -7.84 17.95 3.87
C VAL A 117 -8.01 16.44 3.92
N SER A 118 -6.99 15.68 3.52
CA SER A 118 -7.04 14.22 3.55
C SER A 118 -7.17 13.67 4.97
N ALA A 119 -6.42 14.24 5.93
CA ALA A 119 -6.50 13.86 7.34
C ALA A 119 -7.87 14.20 7.93
N TRP A 120 -8.41 15.38 7.62
CA TRP A 120 -9.74 15.79 8.04
C TRP A 120 -10.83 14.85 7.52
N LEU A 121 -10.79 14.54 6.20
CA LEU A 121 -11.73 13.60 5.58
C LEU A 121 -11.62 12.22 6.22
N LYS A 122 -10.40 11.71 6.42
CA LYS A 122 -10.18 10.41 7.07
C LYS A 122 -10.74 10.37 8.50
N CYS A 123 -10.65 11.47 9.24
CA CYS A 123 -11.14 11.57 10.63
C CYS A 123 -12.67 11.72 10.72
N HIS A 124 -13.25 12.58 9.88
CA HIS A 124 -14.66 13.00 10.03
C HIS A 124 -15.61 12.39 9.00
N ARG A 125 -15.06 11.86 7.90
CA ARG A 125 -15.78 11.25 6.77
C ARG A 125 -15.06 9.98 6.31
N THR A 126 -14.79 9.11 7.26
CA THR A 126 -13.95 7.91 7.08
C THR A 126 -14.43 7.04 5.94
N LEU A 127 -15.71 6.75 5.88
CA LEU A 127 -16.32 5.88 4.87
C LEU A 127 -16.19 6.48 3.46
N GLU A 128 -16.57 7.76 3.33
CA GLU A 128 -16.48 8.50 2.05
C GLU A 128 -15.02 8.66 1.61
N PHE A 129 -14.11 8.90 2.55
CA PHE A 129 -12.68 8.98 2.27
C PHE A 129 -12.15 7.69 1.65
N TYR A 130 -12.44 6.52 2.24
CA TYR A 130 -11.97 5.25 1.69
C TYR A 130 -12.67 4.89 0.38
N CYS A 131 -13.95 5.21 0.21
CA CYS A 131 -14.66 5.01 -1.05
C CYS A 131 -14.01 5.84 -2.17
N GLY A 132 -13.75 7.12 -1.94
CA GLY A 132 -13.08 8.01 -2.90
C GLY A 132 -11.66 7.55 -3.21
N LEU A 133 -10.91 7.12 -2.19
CA LEU A 133 -9.54 6.65 -2.34
C LEU A 133 -9.47 5.37 -3.19
N LEU A 134 -10.35 4.41 -2.95
CA LEU A 134 -10.45 3.17 -3.73
C LEU A 134 -10.85 3.43 -5.17
N ASN A 135 -11.75 4.37 -5.42
CA ASN A 135 -12.16 4.77 -6.77
C ASN A 135 -11.07 5.54 -7.53
N SER A 136 -10.10 6.09 -6.82
CA SER A 136 -8.92 6.76 -7.39
C SER A 136 -7.78 5.80 -7.77
N LEU A 137 -7.93 4.49 -7.53
CA LEU A 137 -6.93 3.50 -7.96
C LEU A 137 -6.88 3.39 -9.50
N PRO A 138 -5.69 3.16 -10.10
CA PRO A 138 -4.42 2.81 -9.45
C PRO A 138 -3.65 4.01 -8.91
N MET A 139 -3.15 3.89 -7.67
CA MET A 139 -2.24 4.86 -7.04
C MET A 139 -0.83 4.28 -6.90
N GLY A 140 0.21 5.15 -6.84
CA GLY A 140 1.61 4.72 -6.85
C GLY A 140 2.01 3.80 -5.69
N PHE A 141 1.56 4.09 -4.47
CA PHE A 141 2.14 3.50 -3.25
C PHE A 141 1.27 2.44 -2.56
N TYR A 142 -0.05 2.45 -2.76
CA TYR A 142 -0.97 1.59 -2.03
C TYR A 142 -1.72 0.63 -2.94
N SER A 143 -1.81 -0.62 -2.52
CA SER A 143 -2.65 -1.62 -3.18
C SER A 143 -4.09 -1.55 -2.65
N LEU A 144 -5.03 -2.10 -3.43
CA LEU A 144 -6.42 -2.28 -3.02
C LEU A 144 -6.51 -2.96 -1.64
N SER A 145 -5.75 -4.05 -1.44
CA SER A 145 -5.74 -4.80 -0.17
C SER A 145 -5.31 -3.94 1.01
N GLN A 146 -4.24 -3.16 0.87
CA GLN A 146 -3.73 -2.30 1.94
C GLN A 146 -4.74 -1.22 2.35
N ILE A 147 -5.41 -0.59 1.38
CA ILE A 147 -6.44 0.42 1.65
C ILE A 147 -7.65 -0.21 2.36
N VAL A 148 -8.10 -1.38 1.89
CA VAL A 148 -9.22 -2.09 2.52
C VAL A 148 -8.88 -2.56 3.93
N GLN A 149 -7.65 -3.05 4.18
CA GLN A 149 -7.23 -3.42 5.53
C GLN A 149 -7.14 -2.19 6.46
N ASP A 150 -6.69 -1.05 5.93
CA ASP A 150 -6.69 0.20 6.71
C ASP A 150 -8.11 0.68 7.01
N ALA A 151 -9.04 0.61 6.04
CA ALA A 151 -10.44 0.91 6.24
C ALA A 151 -11.07 0.05 7.36
N LYS A 152 -10.82 -1.26 7.35
CA LYS A 152 -11.28 -2.17 8.40
C LYS A 152 -10.72 -1.84 9.78
N ARG A 153 -9.46 -1.39 9.88
CA ARG A 153 -8.86 -0.93 11.15
C ARG A 153 -9.48 0.37 11.68
N HIS A 154 -10.21 1.09 10.82
CA HIS A 154 -10.98 2.29 11.17
C HIS A 154 -12.49 2.00 11.19
N ASP A 155 -12.87 0.76 11.49
CA ASP A 155 -14.26 0.31 11.70
C ASP A 155 -15.18 0.48 10.48
N VAL A 156 -14.61 0.56 9.26
CA VAL A 156 -15.39 0.57 8.03
C VAL A 156 -15.80 -0.85 7.67
N VAL A 157 -17.10 -1.10 7.60
CA VAL A 157 -17.67 -2.34 7.09
C VAL A 157 -17.45 -2.40 5.59
N VAL A 158 -16.68 -3.39 5.10
CA VAL A 158 -16.39 -3.57 3.68
C VAL A 158 -17.10 -4.81 3.16
N LEU A 159 -17.95 -4.60 2.16
CA LEU A 159 -18.81 -5.61 1.55
C LEU A 159 -18.17 -6.16 0.27
N PRO A 160 -18.32 -7.47 0.01
CA PRO A 160 -17.74 -8.10 -1.17
C PRO A 160 -18.38 -7.57 -2.47
N VAL A 161 -17.68 -7.79 -3.58
CA VAL A 161 -18.26 -7.57 -4.90
C VAL A 161 -19.39 -8.55 -5.15
N ASP A 162 -20.49 -8.06 -5.74
CA ASP A 162 -21.66 -8.86 -6.10
C ASP A 162 -22.26 -8.38 -7.44
N ALA A 163 -22.53 -9.28 -8.35
CA ALA A 163 -23.03 -8.95 -9.68
C ALA A 163 -24.42 -8.27 -9.66
N MET A 164 -25.24 -8.54 -8.64
CA MET A 164 -26.58 -7.95 -8.53
C MET A 164 -26.61 -6.61 -7.82
N ILE A 165 -25.55 -6.28 -7.06
CA ILE A 165 -25.54 -5.09 -6.19
C ILE A 165 -24.46 -4.10 -6.61
N SER A 166 -23.24 -4.59 -6.89
CA SER A 166 -22.08 -3.73 -7.13
C SER A 166 -22.14 -3.01 -8.48
N ASP A 167 -21.95 -1.71 -8.47
CA ASP A 167 -21.69 -0.94 -9.69
C ASP A 167 -20.25 -1.17 -10.17
N TRP A 168 -19.86 -0.49 -11.26
CA TRP A 168 -18.46 -0.52 -11.70
C TRP A 168 -17.53 0.02 -10.64
N ASP A 169 -17.82 1.20 -10.11
CA ASP A 169 -17.06 1.84 -9.04
C ASP A 169 -17.52 1.34 -7.66
N HIS A 170 -16.67 1.57 -6.66
CA HIS A 170 -17.03 1.32 -5.26
C HIS A 170 -18.11 2.30 -4.83
N SER A 171 -19.04 1.85 -4.00
CA SER A 171 -20.18 2.65 -3.55
C SER A 171 -20.40 2.50 -2.04
N ILE A 172 -21.17 3.43 -1.50
CA ILE A 172 -21.63 3.38 -0.12
C ILE A 172 -23.07 2.92 -0.14
N GLU A 173 -23.38 1.89 0.65
CA GLU A 173 -24.74 1.37 0.76
C GLU A 173 -25.22 1.36 2.22
N LEU A 174 -26.54 1.42 2.38
CA LEU A 174 -27.21 1.27 3.67
C LEU A 174 -27.13 -0.19 4.08
N LEU A 175 -26.74 -0.45 5.32
CA LEU A 175 -26.75 -1.78 5.92
C LEU A 175 -28.06 -2.04 6.66
N ASP A 176 -28.35 -3.32 6.86
CA ASP A 176 -29.50 -3.74 7.67
C ASP A 176 -29.36 -3.25 9.12
N GLU A 177 -30.49 -3.00 9.80
CA GLU A 177 -30.56 -2.45 11.16
C GLU A 177 -29.82 -3.30 12.22
N ASN A 178 -29.44 -4.53 11.88
CA ASN A 178 -28.71 -5.45 12.77
C ASN A 178 -27.17 -5.28 12.72
N GLU A 179 -26.67 -4.41 11.86
CA GLU A 179 -25.24 -4.15 11.74
C GLU A 179 -24.79 -3.06 12.71
N HIS A 180 -23.52 -3.14 13.17
CA HIS A 180 -22.95 -2.14 14.07
C HIS A 180 -22.74 -0.75 13.42
N SER A 181 -22.79 -0.68 12.10
CA SER A 181 -22.69 0.56 11.31
C SER A 181 -23.91 0.70 10.42
N LYS A 182 -24.38 1.93 10.26
CA LYS A 182 -25.53 2.24 9.39
C LYS A 182 -25.20 2.11 7.90
N TYR A 183 -23.93 2.30 7.52
CA TYR A 183 -23.46 2.29 6.13
C TYR A 183 -22.23 1.42 5.98
N GLY A 184 -22.10 0.80 4.81
CA GLY A 184 -20.92 0.01 4.42
C GLY A 184 -20.36 0.42 3.07
N LEU A 185 -19.12 0.03 2.82
CA LEU A 185 -18.40 0.21 1.57
C LEU A 185 -18.57 -1.04 0.72
N ARG A 186 -19.33 -0.96 -0.37
CA ARG A 186 -19.47 -2.03 -1.37
C ARG A 186 -18.31 -1.97 -2.37
N LEU A 187 -17.61 -3.08 -2.55
CA LEU A 187 -16.59 -3.18 -3.58
C LEU A 187 -17.23 -3.26 -4.97
N GLY A 188 -16.73 -2.45 -5.90
CA GLY A 188 -17.22 -2.35 -7.27
C GLY A 188 -16.73 -3.48 -8.16
N LEU A 189 -17.42 -3.73 -9.28
CA LEU A 189 -17.06 -4.73 -10.29
C LEU A 189 -15.67 -4.50 -10.92
N ARG A 190 -15.14 -3.28 -10.87
CA ARG A 190 -13.81 -2.92 -11.39
C ARG A 190 -12.65 -3.70 -10.76
N ILE A 191 -12.83 -4.29 -9.56
CA ILE A 191 -11.80 -5.12 -8.93
C ILE A 191 -11.70 -6.52 -9.54
N VAL A 192 -12.73 -6.97 -10.25
CA VAL A 192 -12.76 -8.30 -10.87
C VAL A 192 -11.80 -8.31 -12.05
N LYS A 193 -10.67 -8.96 -11.88
CA LYS A 193 -9.60 -9.00 -12.88
C LYS A 193 -10.09 -9.71 -14.15
N GLY A 194 -9.92 -9.03 -15.29
CA GLY A 194 -10.38 -9.53 -16.59
C GLY A 194 -11.81 -9.14 -16.97
N LEU A 195 -12.59 -8.57 -16.05
CA LEU A 195 -13.89 -8.00 -16.38
C LEU A 195 -13.70 -6.59 -16.96
N GLN A 196 -14.29 -6.34 -18.13
CA GLN A 196 -14.29 -5.04 -18.78
C GLN A 196 -15.49 -4.20 -18.34
N LYS A 197 -15.32 -2.87 -18.34
CA LYS A 197 -16.40 -1.94 -17.98
C LYS A 197 -17.69 -2.18 -18.79
N ASN A 198 -17.56 -2.39 -20.11
CA ASN A 198 -18.70 -2.67 -20.98
C ASN A 198 -19.49 -3.92 -20.51
N SER A 199 -18.81 -4.95 -20.00
CA SER A 199 -19.47 -6.13 -19.45
C SER A 199 -20.17 -5.84 -18.12
N ALA A 200 -19.54 -5.02 -17.28
CA ALA A 200 -20.16 -4.55 -16.04
C ALA A 200 -21.40 -3.67 -16.34
N ASP A 201 -21.33 -2.78 -17.33
CA ASP A 201 -22.46 -1.93 -17.74
C ASP A 201 -23.65 -2.78 -18.23
N LYS A 202 -23.39 -3.90 -18.92
CA LYS A 202 -24.42 -4.86 -19.31
C LYS A 202 -25.07 -5.54 -18.10
N ILE A 203 -24.25 -5.94 -17.11
CA ILE A 203 -24.74 -6.52 -15.86
C ILE A 203 -25.62 -5.52 -15.12
N THR A 204 -25.18 -4.28 -14.95
CA THR A 204 -25.95 -3.26 -14.24
C THR A 204 -27.26 -2.91 -14.95
N SER A 205 -27.23 -2.81 -16.28
CA SER A 205 -28.44 -2.54 -17.09
C SER A 205 -29.43 -3.71 -17.10
N SER A 206 -29.00 -4.94 -16.85
CA SER A 206 -29.89 -6.11 -16.80
C SER A 206 -30.69 -6.21 -15.51
N ARG A 207 -30.33 -5.48 -14.46
CA ARG A 207 -30.97 -5.55 -13.12
C ARG A 207 -32.42 -5.08 -13.07
N ASP A 208 -32.87 -4.31 -14.08
CA ASP A 208 -34.29 -3.92 -14.20
C ASP A 208 -35.21 -5.13 -14.47
N SER A 209 -34.66 -6.24 -14.96
CA SER A 209 -35.33 -7.52 -15.14
C SER A 209 -35.28 -8.34 -13.84
N LEU A 210 -36.30 -9.17 -13.61
CA LEU A 210 -36.28 -10.10 -12.48
C LEU A 210 -35.26 -11.23 -12.75
N ILE A 211 -34.04 -11.09 -12.21
CA ILE A 211 -32.94 -12.05 -12.36
C ILE A 211 -32.81 -12.85 -11.06
N THR A 212 -33.06 -14.15 -11.11
CA THR A 212 -33.01 -15.05 -9.96
C THR A 212 -31.95 -16.15 -10.11
N SER A 213 -31.31 -16.25 -11.28
CA SER A 213 -30.32 -17.29 -11.60
C SER A 213 -29.19 -16.79 -12.47
N ILE A 214 -28.07 -17.52 -12.47
CA ILE A 214 -26.93 -17.27 -13.36
C ILE A 214 -27.32 -17.38 -14.82
N PHE A 215 -28.29 -18.27 -15.13
CA PHE A 215 -28.85 -18.42 -16.48
C PHE A 215 -29.53 -17.14 -16.96
N GLU A 216 -30.45 -16.60 -16.16
CA GLU A 216 -31.14 -15.35 -16.50
C GLU A 216 -30.19 -14.16 -16.61
N LEU A 217 -29.19 -14.06 -15.71
CA LEU A 217 -28.14 -13.06 -15.84
C LEU A 217 -27.39 -13.20 -17.17
N ASN A 218 -27.06 -14.43 -17.58
CA ASN A 218 -26.38 -14.65 -18.86
C ASN A 218 -27.26 -14.26 -20.06
N LEU A 219 -28.53 -14.57 -20.00
CA LEU A 219 -29.48 -14.25 -21.08
C LEU A 219 -29.62 -12.74 -21.30
N GLU A 220 -29.76 -11.99 -20.20
CA GLU A 220 -29.95 -10.54 -20.24
C GLU A 220 -28.65 -9.79 -20.52
N ALA A 221 -27.58 -10.08 -19.78
CA ALA A 221 -26.30 -9.38 -19.90
C ALA A 221 -25.45 -9.86 -21.08
N LYS A 222 -25.78 -11.01 -21.71
CA LYS A 222 -25.05 -11.60 -22.86
C LYS A 222 -23.56 -11.73 -22.61
N LEU A 223 -23.19 -12.28 -21.48
CA LEU A 223 -21.81 -12.53 -21.09
C LEU A 223 -21.31 -13.84 -21.73
N ASN A 224 -20.02 -13.89 -22.05
CA ASN A 224 -19.43 -15.16 -22.47
C ASN A 224 -19.06 -16.04 -21.25
N GLU A 225 -18.75 -17.31 -21.50
CA GLU A 225 -18.42 -18.29 -20.45
C GLU A 225 -17.22 -17.88 -19.62
N GLU A 226 -16.22 -17.24 -20.24
CA GLU A 226 -15.01 -16.76 -19.54
C GLU A 226 -15.34 -15.63 -18.54
N GLN A 227 -16.20 -14.69 -18.94
CA GLN A 227 -16.65 -13.57 -18.08
C GLN A 227 -17.46 -14.08 -16.89
N LEU A 228 -18.42 -14.99 -17.14
CA LEU A 228 -19.19 -15.64 -16.08
C LEU A 228 -18.28 -16.45 -15.15
N GLY A 229 -17.35 -17.23 -15.71
CA GLY A 229 -16.37 -17.99 -14.94
C GLY A 229 -15.47 -17.11 -14.07
N THR A 230 -15.12 -15.93 -14.56
CA THR A 230 -14.34 -14.93 -13.81
C THR A 230 -15.17 -14.36 -12.64
N LEU A 231 -16.43 -14.01 -12.87
CA LEU A 231 -17.36 -13.55 -11.82
C LEU A 231 -17.56 -14.63 -10.74
N ALA A 232 -17.76 -15.89 -11.14
CA ALA A 232 -17.90 -17.01 -10.21
C ALA A 232 -16.65 -17.19 -9.34
N ARG A 233 -15.46 -17.17 -9.95
CA ARG A 233 -14.17 -17.29 -9.24
C ARG A 233 -13.88 -16.09 -8.34
N ALA A 234 -14.31 -14.90 -8.72
CA ALA A 234 -14.26 -13.70 -7.89
C ALA A 234 -15.25 -13.74 -6.70
N GLY A 235 -16.20 -14.69 -6.69
CA GLY A 235 -17.26 -14.75 -5.71
C GLY A 235 -18.38 -13.71 -5.92
N ALA A 236 -18.43 -13.11 -7.11
CA ALA A 236 -19.41 -12.07 -7.45
C ALA A 236 -20.81 -12.64 -7.80
N LEU A 237 -20.97 -13.96 -7.82
CA LEU A 237 -22.26 -14.65 -8.08
C LEU A 237 -22.85 -15.30 -6.82
N ASN A 238 -22.40 -14.89 -5.63
CA ASN A 238 -22.87 -15.49 -4.37
C ASN A 238 -24.36 -15.22 -4.08
N SER A 239 -24.97 -14.21 -4.70
CA SER A 239 -26.42 -13.98 -4.64
C SER A 239 -27.23 -15.07 -5.33
N PHE A 240 -26.64 -15.84 -6.25
CA PHE A 240 -27.31 -16.91 -7.00
C PHE A 240 -26.95 -18.30 -6.53
N SER A 241 -25.72 -18.50 -6.08
CA SER A 241 -25.18 -19.83 -5.75
C SER A 241 -24.52 -19.81 -4.37
N GLU A 242 -24.70 -20.88 -3.60
CA GLU A 242 -24.18 -20.99 -2.23
C GLU A 242 -22.64 -20.91 -2.16
N ASN A 243 -21.98 -21.35 -3.24
CA ASN A 243 -20.52 -21.33 -3.30
C ASN A 243 -19.97 -21.27 -4.75
N ARG A 244 -18.69 -20.94 -4.88
CA ARG A 244 -18.01 -20.77 -6.17
C ARG A 244 -17.96 -22.02 -7.03
N HIS A 245 -17.86 -23.22 -6.42
CA HIS A 245 -17.87 -24.48 -7.16
C HIS A 245 -19.22 -24.69 -7.83
N GLN A 246 -20.28 -24.44 -7.08
CA GLN A 246 -21.64 -24.54 -7.59
C GLN A 246 -21.90 -23.57 -8.74
N ALA A 247 -21.55 -22.28 -8.55
CA ALA A 247 -21.65 -21.27 -9.60
C ALA A 247 -20.87 -21.65 -10.88
N TYR A 248 -19.64 -22.14 -10.72
CA TYR A 248 -18.81 -22.53 -11.85
C TYR A 248 -19.37 -23.77 -12.58
N TRP A 249 -19.93 -24.74 -11.83
CA TRP A 249 -20.58 -25.91 -12.41
C TRP A 249 -21.82 -25.53 -13.23
N GLU A 250 -22.68 -24.67 -12.69
CA GLU A 250 -23.84 -24.13 -13.38
C GLU A 250 -23.46 -23.44 -14.69
N ILE A 251 -22.39 -22.61 -14.69
CA ILE A 251 -21.89 -21.96 -15.90
C ILE A 251 -21.42 -22.98 -16.95
N LYS A 252 -20.71 -24.02 -16.55
CA LYS A 252 -20.27 -25.09 -17.46
C LYS A 252 -21.45 -25.85 -18.08
N ALA A 253 -22.51 -26.05 -17.30
CA ALA A 253 -23.74 -26.68 -17.82
C ALA A 253 -24.44 -25.81 -18.86
N LEU A 254 -24.33 -24.45 -18.77
CA LEU A 254 -24.88 -23.54 -19.78
C LEU A 254 -24.12 -23.65 -21.11
N GLY A 255 -22.78 -23.74 -21.07
CA GLY A 255 -21.95 -23.83 -22.27
C GLY A 255 -22.11 -25.16 -23.06
N SER A 256 -22.64 -26.22 -22.43
CA SER A 256 -22.86 -27.53 -23.05
C SER A 256 -24.32 -27.77 -23.52
N ALA A 257 -25.25 -26.86 -23.19
CA ALA A 257 -26.68 -27.04 -23.51
C ALA A 257 -27.02 -26.41 -24.88
N THR A 258 -27.90 -27.13 -25.65
CA THR A 258 -28.46 -26.58 -26.87
C THR A 258 -29.49 -25.49 -26.59
N PRO A 259 -29.76 -24.54 -27.52
CA PRO A 259 -30.77 -23.49 -27.32
C PRO A 259 -32.16 -24.00 -26.94
N ILE A 260 -32.54 -25.18 -27.40
CA ILE A 260 -33.87 -25.83 -27.11
C ILE A 260 -33.90 -26.39 -25.68
N GLU A 261 -32.80 -27.01 -25.22
CA GLU A 261 -32.65 -27.51 -23.84
C GLU A 261 -32.61 -26.38 -22.82
N ILE A 262 -32.06 -25.22 -23.21
CA ILE A 262 -32.00 -24.02 -22.40
C ILE A 262 -33.43 -23.52 -22.05
N SER A 263 -34.34 -23.47 -23.03
CA SER A 263 -35.73 -23.04 -22.82
C SER A 263 -36.55 -24.01 -21.95
N SER A 264 -36.25 -25.29 -22.00
CA SER A 264 -36.94 -26.31 -21.19
C SER A 264 -36.38 -26.41 -19.77
N LYS A 265 -35.09 -26.12 -19.56
CA LYS A 265 -34.42 -26.15 -18.26
C LYS A 265 -34.76 -24.96 -17.38
N ALA A 266 -35.18 -23.82 -17.95
CA ALA A 266 -35.65 -22.65 -17.19
C ALA A 266 -36.93 -22.97 -16.37
N SER A 267 -37.69 -24.02 -16.72
CA SER A 267 -38.89 -24.43 -16.02
C SER A 267 -38.74 -25.66 -15.12
N ALA A 268 -37.59 -26.36 -15.20
CA ALA A 268 -37.33 -27.53 -14.35
C ALA A 268 -36.43 -27.10 -13.20
N LYS A 269 -36.90 -27.21 -11.94
CA LYS A 269 -35.99 -27.25 -10.79
C LYS A 269 -34.98 -28.37 -11.05
N GLN A 270 -33.78 -28.02 -11.55
CA GLN A 270 -32.69 -28.98 -11.65
C GLN A 270 -32.46 -29.53 -10.24
N ASP A 271 -32.42 -30.87 -10.11
CA ASP A 271 -31.83 -31.51 -8.94
C ASP A 271 -30.44 -30.92 -8.76
N SER A 272 -30.34 -29.96 -7.86
CA SER A 272 -29.10 -29.25 -7.60
C SER A 272 -28.13 -30.26 -6.99
N THR A 273 -27.21 -30.75 -7.78
CA THR A 273 -26.06 -31.50 -7.25
C THR A 273 -25.32 -30.54 -6.33
N ASN A 274 -25.56 -30.67 -5.03
CA ASN A 274 -24.95 -29.81 -4.03
C ASN A 274 -23.44 -30.13 -3.96
N LEU A 275 -22.62 -29.31 -4.62
CA LEU A 275 -21.18 -29.47 -4.63
C LEU A 275 -20.59 -28.97 -3.33
N PRO A 276 -19.63 -29.70 -2.74
CA PRO A 276 -18.97 -29.22 -1.54
C PRO A 276 -18.27 -27.88 -1.80
N PRO A 277 -18.32 -26.95 -0.82
CA PRO A 277 -17.66 -25.66 -0.96
C PRO A 277 -16.14 -25.83 -1.14
N PRO A 278 -15.48 -24.92 -1.84
CA PRO A 278 -14.03 -24.92 -1.93
C PRO A 278 -13.40 -24.89 -0.53
N SER A 279 -12.21 -25.48 -0.39
CA SER A 279 -11.45 -25.35 0.86
C SER A 279 -11.19 -23.87 1.15
N ARG A 280 -10.97 -23.56 2.43
CA ARG A 280 -10.73 -22.21 2.90
C ARG A 280 -9.52 -21.55 2.21
N ILE A 281 -8.44 -22.33 2.02
CA ILE A 281 -7.25 -21.86 1.31
C ILE A 281 -7.55 -21.61 -0.18
N LYS A 282 -8.33 -22.47 -0.83
CA LYS A 282 -8.69 -22.30 -2.25
C LYS A 282 -9.58 -21.07 -2.45
N ASN A 283 -10.52 -20.80 -1.55
CA ASN A 283 -11.33 -19.58 -1.56
C ASN A 283 -10.45 -18.34 -1.44
N MET A 284 -9.52 -18.31 -0.48
CA MET A 284 -8.61 -17.20 -0.28
C MET A 284 -7.69 -16.98 -1.49
N VAL A 285 -7.14 -18.05 -2.09
CA VAL A 285 -6.31 -17.96 -3.29
C VAL A 285 -7.11 -17.36 -4.46
N ASN A 286 -8.35 -17.81 -4.66
CA ASN A 286 -9.24 -17.24 -5.67
C ASN A 286 -9.52 -15.74 -5.39
N ASP A 287 -9.72 -15.33 -4.14
CA ASP A 287 -9.88 -13.94 -3.76
C ASP A 287 -8.68 -13.11 -4.25
N TYR A 288 -7.45 -13.48 -3.88
CA TYR A 288 -6.26 -12.75 -4.33
C TYR A 288 -6.05 -12.80 -5.84
N GLN A 289 -6.33 -13.95 -6.46
CA GLN A 289 -6.15 -14.12 -7.91
C GLN A 289 -7.13 -13.26 -8.71
N TYR A 290 -8.40 -13.23 -8.33
CA TYR A 290 -9.47 -12.62 -9.14
C TYR A 290 -9.90 -11.23 -8.67
N THR A 291 -9.68 -10.87 -7.39
CA THR A 291 -10.04 -9.53 -6.88
C THR A 291 -8.85 -8.76 -6.29
N GLY A 292 -7.73 -9.44 -6.01
CA GLY A 292 -6.53 -8.82 -5.44
C GLY A 292 -6.54 -8.67 -3.92
N LEU A 293 -7.60 -9.13 -3.24
CA LEU A 293 -7.69 -9.12 -1.77
C LEU A 293 -8.65 -10.21 -1.30
N SER A 294 -8.55 -10.60 -0.03
CA SER A 294 -9.56 -11.42 0.64
C SER A 294 -10.19 -10.65 1.80
N LEU A 295 -11.54 -10.63 1.86
CA LEU A 295 -12.27 -9.99 2.95
C LEU A 295 -12.46 -10.91 4.15
N LYS A 296 -12.51 -12.22 3.92
CA LYS A 296 -12.83 -13.24 4.94
C LYS A 296 -11.61 -13.78 5.64
N ASP A 297 -10.54 -14.02 4.89
CA ASP A 297 -9.36 -14.74 5.38
C ASP A 297 -8.06 -14.02 5.05
N HIS A 298 -7.10 -14.16 5.96
CA HIS A 298 -5.73 -13.71 5.77
C HIS A 298 -4.80 -14.92 5.53
N PRO A 299 -3.78 -14.85 4.63
CA PRO A 299 -2.88 -15.97 4.36
C PRO A 299 -2.27 -16.60 5.61
N MET A 300 -1.82 -15.77 6.55
CA MET A 300 -1.22 -16.27 7.80
C MET A 300 -2.25 -16.95 8.71
N ARG A 301 -3.48 -16.44 8.78
CA ARG A 301 -4.56 -17.09 9.56
C ARG A 301 -4.89 -18.46 9.02
N VAL A 302 -5.03 -18.56 7.69
CA VAL A 302 -5.31 -19.84 7.03
C VAL A 302 -4.15 -20.81 7.18
N LEU A 303 -2.92 -20.33 6.96
CA LEU A 303 -1.73 -21.17 7.07
C LEU A 303 -1.56 -21.78 8.48
N LYS A 304 -1.89 -21.02 9.53
CA LYS A 304 -1.86 -21.51 10.92
C LYS A 304 -2.81 -22.69 11.19
N THR A 305 -3.86 -22.87 10.38
CA THR A 305 -4.76 -24.04 10.52
C THR A 305 -4.15 -25.31 9.96
N TYR A 306 -3.23 -25.20 9.01
CA TYR A 306 -2.54 -26.35 8.38
C TYR A 306 -1.18 -26.64 9.02
N HIS A 307 -0.52 -25.61 9.54
CA HIS A 307 0.78 -25.74 10.19
C HIS A 307 0.84 -24.83 11.42
N PRO A 308 0.70 -25.39 12.62
CA PRO A 308 0.75 -24.63 13.85
C PRO A 308 2.16 -24.04 14.06
N PHE A 309 2.26 -22.73 14.06
CA PHE A 309 3.48 -22.02 14.37
C PHE A 309 3.57 -21.73 15.86
N THR A 310 4.59 -22.22 16.53
CA THR A 310 4.84 -21.93 17.93
C THR A 310 5.71 -20.69 18.11
N GLY A 311 5.40 -19.89 19.12
CA GLY A 311 6.24 -18.76 19.55
C GLY A 311 6.28 -17.58 18.59
N ILE A 312 5.26 -17.41 17.72
CA ILE A 312 5.15 -16.23 16.84
C ILE A 312 4.52 -15.07 17.60
N THR A 313 5.18 -13.94 17.57
CA THR A 313 4.67 -12.65 18.04
C THR A 313 3.87 -11.99 16.91
N LEU A 314 2.62 -11.63 17.19
CA LEU A 314 1.73 -10.96 16.24
C LEU A 314 2.05 -9.46 16.13
N ALA A 315 1.68 -8.83 15.01
CA ALA A 315 1.82 -7.38 14.81
C ALA A 315 1.16 -6.59 15.95
N SER A 316 -0.04 -6.98 16.38
CA SER A 316 -0.76 -6.36 17.50
C SER A 316 -0.05 -6.48 18.84
N GLN A 317 0.86 -7.43 19.02
CA GLN A 317 1.60 -7.68 20.26
C GLN A 317 2.93 -6.91 20.31
N LEU A 318 3.39 -6.34 19.19
CA LEU A 318 4.70 -5.65 19.13
C LEU A 318 4.77 -4.46 20.09
N SER A 319 3.65 -3.76 20.31
CA SER A 319 3.58 -2.65 21.26
C SER A 319 3.95 -3.05 22.69
N ASN A 320 3.76 -4.34 23.05
CA ASN A 320 4.07 -4.89 24.37
C ASN A 320 5.51 -5.44 24.47
N CYS A 321 6.23 -5.52 23.36
CA CYS A 321 7.61 -6.02 23.35
C CYS A 321 8.58 -4.94 23.86
N ARG A 322 9.63 -5.37 24.56
CA ARG A 322 10.69 -4.49 25.06
C ARG A 322 11.73 -4.24 23.96
N HIS A 323 12.38 -3.07 24.00
CA HIS A 323 13.57 -2.83 23.20
C HIS A 323 14.64 -3.90 23.50
N GLY A 324 15.28 -4.43 22.45
CA GLY A 324 16.26 -5.52 22.57
C GLY A 324 15.65 -6.91 22.74
N GLN A 325 14.33 -7.06 22.81
CA GLN A 325 13.70 -8.38 22.96
C GLN A 325 13.84 -9.19 21.67
N PHE A 326 14.32 -10.43 21.79
CA PHE A 326 14.38 -11.39 20.70
C PHE A 326 13.00 -12.02 20.49
N ILE A 327 12.49 -11.98 19.26
CA ILE A 327 11.16 -12.49 18.88
C ILE A 327 11.21 -13.27 17.57
N LYS A 328 10.17 -14.05 17.35
CA LYS A 328 9.86 -14.67 16.06
C LYS A 328 8.56 -14.08 15.52
N ILE A 329 8.59 -13.59 14.29
CA ILE A 329 7.43 -13.07 13.56
C ILE A 329 7.21 -13.85 12.28
N ALA A 330 6.01 -13.81 11.72
CA ALA A 330 5.74 -14.38 10.41
C ALA A 330 4.65 -13.57 9.70
N GLY A 331 4.76 -13.42 8.38
CA GLY A 331 3.80 -12.63 7.60
C GLY A 331 4.00 -12.76 6.10
N ALA A 332 3.05 -12.17 5.37
CA ALA A 332 3.16 -11.93 3.94
C ALA A 332 4.01 -10.68 3.69
N ILE A 333 4.93 -10.74 2.73
CA ILE A 333 5.71 -9.56 2.34
C ILE A 333 4.83 -8.68 1.44
N THR A 334 4.44 -7.51 1.94
CA THR A 334 3.60 -6.55 1.22
C THR A 334 4.39 -5.41 0.60
N GLY A 335 5.65 -5.23 0.98
CA GLY A 335 6.53 -4.21 0.41
C GLY A 335 8.00 -4.50 0.67
N ARG A 336 8.86 -4.13 -0.29
CA ARG A 336 10.32 -4.14 -0.20
C ARG A 336 10.84 -2.79 -0.65
N GLN A 337 11.69 -2.17 0.15
CA GLN A 337 12.26 -0.85 -0.12
C GLN A 337 13.77 -0.87 0.14
N ARG A 338 14.55 -0.43 -0.83
CA ARG A 338 16.00 -0.30 -0.71
C ARG A 338 16.42 1.14 -1.03
N PRO A 339 16.29 2.07 -0.07
CA PRO A 339 16.65 3.45 -0.29
C PRO A 339 18.16 3.57 -0.63
N SER A 340 18.49 4.39 -1.61
CA SER A 340 19.90 4.64 -2.00
C SER A 340 20.72 5.27 -0.87
N THR A 341 20.04 5.92 0.07
CA THR A 341 20.62 6.59 1.24
C THR A 341 20.94 5.64 2.40
N ALA A 342 20.39 4.41 2.40
CA ALA A 342 20.48 3.49 3.54
C ALA A 342 21.65 2.49 3.46
N ASN A 343 22.74 2.82 2.76
CA ASN A 343 23.99 2.01 2.69
C ASN A 343 23.77 0.51 2.41
N GLY A 344 22.74 0.20 1.60
CA GLY A 344 22.41 -1.16 1.19
C GLY A 344 21.53 -1.95 2.16
N VAL A 345 20.99 -1.30 3.19
CA VAL A 345 19.93 -1.85 4.06
C VAL A 345 18.65 -2.03 3.25
N LEU A 346 17.95 -3.13 3.47
CA LEU A 346 16.62 -3.37 2.89
C LEU A 346 15.56 -3.28 3.99
N PHE A 347 14.49 -2.56 3.70
CA PHE A 347 13.31 -2.50 4.54
C PHE A 347 12.23 -3.34 3.91
N ILE A 348 11.59 -4.22 4.69
CA ILE A 348 10.42 -4.94 4.25
C ILE A 348 9.25 -4.69 5.21
N THR A 349 8.05 -4.69 4.65
CA THR A 349 6.82 -4.69 5.43
C THR A 349 6.21 -6.07 5.35
N LEU A 350 6.02 -6.69 6.50
CA LEU A 350 5.25 -7.92 6.65
C LEU A 350 3.85 -7.60 7.10
N GLU A 351 2.88 -8.37 6.61
CA GLU A 351 1.48 -8.30 7.05
C GLU A 351 1.09 -9.66 7.64
N ASP A 352 0.63 -9.65 8.88
CA ASP A 352 -0.07 -10.79 9.47
C ASP A 352 -1.58 -10.48 9.59
N GLU A 353 -2.35 -11.39 10.15
CA GLU A 353 -3.79 -11.22 10.32
C GLU A 353 -4.20 -10.11 11.30
N THR A 354 -3.25 -9.48 11.99
CA THR A 354 -3.49 -8.44 13.01
C THR A 354 -2.93 -7.07 12.61
N GLY A 355 -2.02 -7.01 11.63
CA GLY A 355 -1.46 -5.75 11.18
C GLY A 355 -0.13 -5.87 10.43
N ASN A 356 0.55 -4.73 10.31
CA ASN A 356 1.82 -4.62 9.63
C ASN A 356 3.01 -4.60 10.61
N ILE A 357 4.11 -5.21 10.18
CA ILE A 357 5.38 -5.27 10.91
C ILE A 357 6.47 -4.70 10.01
N ASN A 358 7.15 -3.67 10.47
CA ASN A 358 8.31 -3.13 9.76
C ASN A 358 9.56 -3.91 10.15
N VAL A 359 10.30 -4.37 9.15
CA VAL A 359 11.51 -5.18 9.35
C VAL A 359 12.70 -4.52 8.66
N VAL A 360 13.80 -4.42 9.38
CA VAL A 360 15.07 -3.91 8.90
C VAL A 360 16.01 -5.08 8.62
N ILE A 361 16.54 -5.17 7.40
CA ILE A 361 17.45 -6.23 6.99
C ILE A 361 18.80 -5.60 6.63
N TRP A 362 19.79 -5.82 7.47
CA TRP A 362 21.13 -5.35 7.23
C TRP A 362 21.79 -6.07 6.06
N LYS A 363 22.74 -5.41 5.40
CA LYS A 363 23.44 -5.93 4.21
C LYS A 363 24.03 -7.34 4.42
N SER A 364 24.55 -7.65 5.60
CA SER A 364 25.09 -8.98 5.93
C SER A 364 24.01 -10.04 5.92
N VAL A 365 22.88 -9.79 6.58
CA VAL A 365 21.71 -10.68 6.63
C VAL A 365 21.10 -10.85 5.24
N LEU A 366 20.96 -9.74 4.49
CA LEU A 366 20.48 -9.78 3.11
C LEU A 366 21.36 -10.67 2.21
N SER A 367 22.67 -10.63 2.40
CA SER A 367 23.59 -11.48 1.63
C SER A 367 23.43 -12.96 1.94
N SER A 368 23.15 -13.31 3.21
CA SER A 368 22.96 -14.70 3.66
C SER A 368 21.61 -15.30 3.29
N PHE A 369 20.55 -14.48 3.24
CA PHE A 369 19.17 -14.92 2.99
C PHE A 369 18.56 -14.22 1.77
N ARG A 370 19.37 -14.00 0.73
CA ARG A 370 18.98 -13.21 -0.45
C ARG A 370 17.79 -13.83 -1.20
N SER A 371 17.79 -15.15 -1.35
CA SER A 371 16.71 -15.87 -2.05
C SER A 371 15.39 -15.72 -1.30
N GLU A 372 15.42 -16.00 0.01
CA GLU A 372 14.28 -15.95 0.89
C GLU A 372 13.66 -14.55 0.93
N VAL A 373 14.51 -13.53 0.97
CA VAL A 373 14.05 -12.13 1.03
C VAL A 373 13.46 -11.65 -0.29
N LEU A 374 14.06 -12.02 -1.43
CA LEU A 374 13.67 -11.47 -2.73
C LEU A 374 12.57 -12.28 -3.45
N GLN A 375 12.51 -13.59 -3.22
CA GLN A 375 11.63 -14.49 -3.97
C GLN A 375 10.41 -14.93 -3.16
N SER A 376 10.49 -14.97 -1.81
CA SER A 376 9.38 -15.45 -1.00
C SER A 376 8.25 -14.43 -0.91
N GLN A 377 7.04 -14.97 -0.82
CA GLN A 377 5.81 -14.21 -0.53
C GLN A 377 5.47 -14.26 0.96
N LEU A 378 5.72 -15.40 1.59
CA LEU A 378 5.49 -15.64 3.01
C LEU A 378 6.80 -16.00 3.69
N VAL A 379 7.11 -15.33 4.79
CA VAL A 379 8.35 -15.59 5.53
C VAL A 379 8.12 -15.66 7.04
N SER A 380 9.01 -16.40 7.71
CA SER A 380 9.21 -16.34 9.15
C SER A 380 10.56 -15.70 9.44
N ILE A 381 10.59 -14.76 10.36
CA ILE A 381 11.80 -14.00 10.72
C ILE A 381 12.03 -14.09 12.22
N LYS A 382 13.25 -14.44 12.61
CA LYS A 382 13.75 -14.31 13.97
C LYS A 382 14.59 -13.05 14.04
N GLY A 383 14.31 -12.16 14.99
CA GLY A 383 14.97 -10.88 15.08
C GLY A 383 14.81 -10.21 16.42
N THR A 384 15.40 -9.03 16.53
CA THR A 384 15.39 -8.21 17.75
C THR A 384 14.49 -7.00 17.55
N VAL A 385 13.65 -6.70 18.54
CA VAL A 385 12.80 -5.51 18.52
C VAL A 385 13.66 -4.28 18.81
N GLU A 386 13.61 -3.31 17.91
CA GLU A 386 14.11 -1.97 18.15
C GLU A 386 12.93 -1.00 18.29
N ARG A 387 13.00 -0.18 19.32
CA ARG A 387 11.96 0.79 19.65
C ARG A 387 12.59 2.15 19.87
N GLU A 388 12.18 3.10 19.08
CA GLU A 388 12.53 4.52 19.19
C GLU A 388 11.22 5.32 19.25
N ASP A 389 10.91 5.86 20.41
CA ASP A 389 9.66 6.57 20.70
C ASP A 389 8.41 5.76 20.28
N LEU A 390 7.70 6.23 19.26
CA LEU A 390 6.49 5.61 18.71
C LEU A 390 6.80 4.60 17.58
N VAL A 391 8.03 4.53 17.10
CA VAL A 391 8.42 3.65 16.01
C VAL A 391 8.91 2.33 16.56
N ILE A 392 8.31 1.24 16.08
CA ILE A 392 8.72 -0.12 16.41
C ILE A 392 9.06 -0.84 15.12
N HIS A 393 10.26 -1.40 15.07
CA HIS A 393 10.67 -2.27 13.98
C HIS A 393 11.42 -3.50 14.49
N VAL A 394 11.55 -4.50 13.64
CA VAL A 394 12.26 -5.74 13.95
C VAL A 394 13.52 -5.80 13.10
N VAL A 395 14.68 -5.88 13.73
CA VAL A 395 15.95 -6.12 13.05
C VAL A 395 16.10 -7.61 12.81
N ALA A 396 16.10 -8.01 11.54
CA ALA A 396 16.17 -9.42 11.15
C ALA A 396 17.55 -10.02 11.46
N GLY A 397 17.56 -11.22 12.06
CA GLY A 397 18.76 -12.03 12.25
C GLY A 397 18.73 -13.33 11.43
N HIS A 398 17.55 -13.94 11.26
CA HIS A 398 17.36 -15.16 10.48
C HIS A 398 16.03 -15.11 9.73
N ILE A 399 16.01 -15.57 8.48
CA ILE A 399 14.85 -15.51 7.60
C ILE A 399 14.61 -16.87 6.97
N GLU A 400 13.36 -17.32 6.98
CA GLU A 400 12.93 -18.64 6.50
C GLU A 400 11.69 -18.47 5.61
N THR A 401 11.69 -19.08 4.42
CA THR A 401 10.49 -19.07 3.55
C THR A 401 9.40 -19.99 4.08
N LEU A 402 8.16 -19.56 3.97
CA LEU A 402 6.96 -20.34 4.29
C LEU A 402 6.19 -20.75 3.02
N ASP A 403 6.65 -20.39 1.83
CA ASP A 403 5.95 -20.62 0.56
C ASP A 403 5.73 -22.11 0.28
N HIS A 404 6.67 -22.98 0.70
CA HIS A 404 6.53 -24.42 0.57
C HIS A 404 5.38 -24.98 1.41
N ILE A 405 5.14 -24.43 2.62
CA ILE A 405 4.03 -24.82 3.49
C ILE A 405 2.71 -24.38 2.85
N PHE A 406 2.69 -23.15 2.31
CA PHE A 406 1.53 -22.62 1.63
C PHE A 406 1.16 -23.43 0.38
N SER A 407 2.17 -23.81 -0.43
CA SER A 407 1.99 -24.65 -1.61
C SER A 407 1.51 -26.06 -1.24
N ALA A 408 2.05 -26.65 -0.18
CA ALA A 408 1.60 -27.94 0.33
C ALA A 408 0.14 -27.88 0.79
N ALA A 409 -0.24 -26.84 1.52
CA ALA A 409 -1.61 -26.64 2.00
C ALA A 409 -2.62 -26.43 0.84
N GLN A 410 -2.21 -25.80 -0.27
CA GLN A 410 -3.04 -25.70 -1.48
C GLN A 410 -3.35 -27.06 -2.13
N ASN A 411 -2.42 -28.02 -2.02
CA ASN A 411 -2.51 -29.34 -2.63
C ASN A 411 -3.32 -30.36 -1.79
N ILE A 412 -3.74 -30.01 -0.59
CA ILE A 412 -4.56 -30.87 0.31
C ILE A 412 -6.08 -30.83 -0.07
N GLY A 413 -6.47 -30.20 -1.17
CA GLY A 413 -7.85 -30.18 -1.70
C GLY A 413 -8.00 -31.01 -2.99
N PRO A 414 -9.25 -31.32 -3.41
CA PRO A 414 -9.47 -32.06 -4.66
C PRO A 414 -8.80 -31.38 -5.83
N ILE A 415 -8.13 -32.22 -6.61
CA ILE A 415 -7.30 -31.89 -7.75
C ILE A 415 -8.11 -31.09 -8.77
N ASP A 416 -7.82 -29.84 -8.97
CA ASP A 416 -7.65 -29.19 -10.29
C ASP A 416 -7.17 -27.75 -10.14
N ASP A 417 -6.08 -27.43 -10.81
CA ASP A 417 -5.75 -26.19 -11.53
C ASP A 417 -4.29 -25.77 -11.46
N ASN A 418 -3.74 -25.74 -12.64
CA ASN A 418 -2.36 -25.38 -13.02
C ASN A 418 -2.06 -23.87 -12.94
N LYS A 419 -2.67 -23.10 -12.03
CA LYS A 419 -2.32 -21.69 -11.84
C LYS A 419 -2.06 -21.37 -10.37
N ARG A 420 -0.81 -21.16 -10.03
CA ARG A 420 -0.38 -20.65 -8.73
C ARG A 420 -0.95 -19.24 -8.52
N GLY A 421 -1.83 -19.08 -7.55
CA GLY A 421 -2.25 -17.76 -7.08
C GLY A 421 -1.08 -17.05 -6.41
N THR A 422 -0.66 -15.92 -6.95
CA THR A 422 0.43 -15.11 -6.40
C THR A 422 -0.13 -13.98 -5.56
N ILE A 423 0.42 -13.83 -4.35
CA ILE A 423 0.23 -12.61 -3.55
C ILE A 423 1.24 -11.60 -4.08
N ASN A 424 0.76 -10.58 -4.80
CA ASN A 424 1.66 -9.57 -5.37
C ASN A 424 2.17 -8.64 -4.27
N SER A 425 3.48 -8.61 -4.06
CA SER A 425 4.14 -7.54 -3.31
C SER A 425 4.51 -6.39 -4.27
N ARG A 426 4.48 -5.16 -3.77
CA ARG A 426 5.03 -4.00 -4.51
C ARG A 426 6.47 -3.81 -4.09
N ASP A 427 7.36 -3.93 -5.06
CA ASP A 427 8.79 -3.71 -4.87
C ASP A 427 9.14 -2.32 -5.42
N PHE A 428 9.80 -1.51 -4.59
CA PHE A 428 10.33 -0.21 -4.97
C PHE A 428 11.85 -0.32 -5.05
N HIS A 429 12.38 0.05 -6.19
CA HIS A 429 13.82 0.08 -6.49
C HIS A 429 14.45 1.43 -6.17
#